data_ddf585cf2013ec4b758c6ff3879fceb7
#
_entry.id   ddf585cf2013ec4b758c6ff3879fceb7
#
_cell.length_a   1.000
_cell.length_b   1.000
_cell.length_c   1.000
_cell.angle_alpha   90.00
_cell.angle_beta   90.00
_cell.angle_gamma   90.00
#
_symmetry.space_group_name_H-M   'P 1'
#
loop_
_entity.id
_entity.type
_entity.pdbx_description
1 polymer ?
#
loop_
_entity_poly.entity_id
_entity_poly.type
_entity_poly.pdbx_seq_one_letter_code
_entity_poly.pdbx_strand_id
1 'polypeptide(L)' 'MPHKFHAGASVHYEGGTLTPGARSTYKIVRQLPVERDNRLMYRIKSAAENFERIAEEHELRRVD' A
#
# COMPACT_ATOMS: atom_id res chain seq x y z
N MET A 1 -8.31 -13.77 -7.23
CA MET A 1 -7.74 -13.80 -5.88
C MET A 1 -8.15 -12.56 -5.11
N PRO A 2 -8.62 -12.74 -3.91
CA PRO A 2 -8.98 -11.57 -3.11
C PRO A 2 -7.75 -10.82 -2.64
N HIS A 3 -7.91 -9.52 -2.50
CA HIS A 3 -6.85 -8.69 -1.95
C HIS A 3 -6.67 -9.01 -0.46
N LYS A 4 -5.44 -8.93 -0.01
CA LYS A 4 -5.11 -9.20 1.37
C LYS A 4 -5.56 -8.08 2.31
N PHE A 5 -5.49 -6.85 1.84
CA PHE A 5 -5.86 -5.68 2.63
C PHE A 5 -7.15 -5.09 2.09
N HIS A 6 -7.92 -4.44 2.96
CA HIS A 6 -9.15 -3.81 2.53
C HIS A 6 -9.07 -2.31 2.76
N ALA A 7 -9.99 -1.57 2.16
CA ALA A 7 -10.02 -0.12 2.30
C ALA A 7 -10.13 0.25 3.77
N GLY A 8 -9.35 1.22 4.17
CA GLY A 8 -9.29 1.67 5.56
C GLY A 8 -8.24 0.99 6.40
N ALA A 9 -7.64 -0.09 5.90
CA ALA A 9 -6.61 -0.78 6.64
C ALA A 9 -5.34 0.07 6.71
N SER A 10 -4.62 -0.06 7.81
CA SER A 10 -3.34 0.62 7.98
C SER A 10 -2.22 -0.34 7.65
N VAL A 11 -1.25 0.14 6.89
CA VAL A 11 -0.12 -0.69 6.46
C VAL A 11 1.16 0.11 6.50
N HIS A 12 2.27 -0.60 6.49
CA HIS A 12 3.59 0.00 6.27
C HIS A 12 3.96 -0.21 4.81
N TYR A 13 4.48 0.83 4.20
CA TYR A 13 4.91 0.78 2.81
C TYR A 13 6.42 0.71 2.77
N GLU A 14 6.94 -0.34 2.18
CA GLU A 14 8.38 -0.57 2.12
C GLU A 14 8.96 -0.43 0.72
N GLY A 15 8.11 -0.23 -0.27
CA GLY A 15 8.58 -0.15 -1.63
C GLY A 15 9.20 1.19 -1.95
N GLY A 16 10.26 1.17 -2.72
CA GLY A 16 10.82 2.38 -3.29
C GLY A 16 11.46 3.35 -2.34
N THR A 17 11.67 2.99 -1.10
CA THR A 17 12.27 3.92 -0.16
C THR A 17 13.77 3.80 -0.19
N LEU A 18 14.42 4.94 -0.10
CA LEU A 18 15.88 5.01 -0.08
C LEU A 18 16.42 5.20 1.31
N THR A 19 15.55 5.35 2.29
CA THR A 19 15.98 5.62 3.65
C THR A 19 15.70 4.41 4.52
N PRO A 20 16.72 3.62 4.83
CA PRO A 20 16.51 2.45 5.67
C PRO A 20 15.97 2.88 7.03
N GLY A 21 14.99 2.15 7.50
CA GLY A 21 14.40 2.44 8.79
C GLY A 21 13.32 3.49 8.76
N ALA A 22 13.16 4.19 7.66
CA ALA A 22 12.10 5.17 7.53
C ALA A 22 10.81 4.41 7.24
N ARG A 23 10.02 4.21 8.25
CA ARG A 23 8.75 3.51 8.09
C ARG A 23 7.63 4.51 8.05
N SER A 24 6.87 4.47 7.01
CA SER A 24 5.70 5.32 6.87
C SER A 24 4.45 4.47 6.98
N THR A 25 3.52 4.93 7.80
CA THR A 25 2.22 4.29 7.91
C THR A 25 1.30 4.89 6.87
N TYR A 26 0.68 4.03 6.09
CA TYR A 26 -0.25 4.44 5.06
C TYR A 26 -1.58 3.79 5.30
N LYS A 27 -2.62 4.40 4.76
CA LYS A 27 -3.95 3.81 4.76
C LYS A 27 -4.30 3.35 3.37
N ILE A 28 -4.95 2.21 3.30
CA ILE A 28 -5.47 1.72 2.02
C ILE A 28 -6.67 2.58 1.66
N VAL A 29 -6.56 3.30 0.56
CA VAL A 29 -7.67 4.10 0.06
C VAL A 29 -8.67 3.20 -0.64
N ARG A 30 -8.16 2.31 -1.49
CA ARG A 30 -9.01 1.36 -2.20
C ARG A 30 -8.16 0.27 -2.81
N GLN A 31 -8.80 -0.84 -3.09
CA GLN A 31 -8.19 -1.91 -3.87
C GLN A 31 -8.33 -1.56 -5.33
N LEU A 32 -7.29 -1.81 -6.10
CA LEU A 32 -7.33 -1.56 -7.53
C LEU A 32 -7.72 -2.84 -8.25
N PRO A 33 -8.35 -2.72 -9.41
CA PRO A 33 -8.74 -3.91 -10.17
C PRO A 33 -7.53 -4.76 -10.53
N VAL A 34 -7.71 -6.07 -10.50
CA VAL A 34 -6.68 -7.01 -10.91
C VAL A 34 -6.61 -6.99 -12.44
N GLU A 35 -5.42 -6.76 -12.96
CA GLU A 35 -5.23 -6.70 -14.39
C GLU A 35 -4.62 -7.98 -14.92
N ARG A 36 -4.19 -7.95 -16.18
CA ARG A 36 -3.71 -9.14 -16.87
C ARG A 36 -2.64 -9.91 -16.13
N ASP A 37 -1.75 -9.19 -15.46
CA ASP A 37 -0.62 -9.82 -14.80
C ASP A 37 -0.96 -10.31 -13.42
N ASN A 38 -2.22 -10.24 -13.03
CA ASN A 38 -2.71 -10.72 -11.73
C ASN A 38 -2.03 -10.07 -10.55
N ARG A 39 -1.55 -8.86 -10.72
CA ARG A 39 -0.93 -8.14 -9.62
C ARG A 39 -1.99 -7.50 -8.75
N LEU A 40 -1.86 -7.70 -7.46
CA LEU A 40 -2.77 -7.09 -6.50
C LEU A 40 -2.21 -5.74 -6.10
N MET A 41 -2.89 -4.70 -6.53
CA MET A 41 -2.43 -3.32 -6.34
C MET A 41 -3.39 -2.58 -5.45
N TYR A 42 -2.86 -1.56 -4.81
CA TYR A 42 -3.63 -0.73 -3.90
C TYR A 42 -3.31 0.74 -4.11
N ARG A 43 -4.30 1.57 -3.86
CA ARG A 43 -4.06 3.00 -3.73
C ARG A 43 -3.95 3.31 -2.25
N ILE A 44 -2.85 3.94 -1.86
CA ILE A 44 -2.55 4.19 -0.46
C ILE A 44 -2.25 5.66 -0.25
N LYS A 45 -2.42 6.12 0.98
CA LYS A 45 -2.16 7.51 1.31
C LYS A 45 -1.66 7.61 2.73
N SER A 46 -0.71 8.52 2.94
CA SER A 46 -0.17 8.82 4.25
C SER A 46 -0.63 10.22 4.67
N ALA A 47 -0.83 10.42 5.96
CA ALA A 47 -1.15 11.75 6.46
C ALA A 47 0.00 12.73 6.25
N ALA A 48 1.21 12.20 6.06
CA ALA A 48 2.38 13.05 5.86
C ALA A 48 2.54 13.51 4.41
N GLU A 49 1.70 12.98 3.51
CA GLU A 49 1.80 13.32 2.09
C GLU A 49 0.49 13.89 1.58
N ASN A 50 0.59 14.74 0.58
CA ASN A 50 -0.59 15.36 -0.01
C ASN A 50 -1.09 14.61 -1.24
N PHE A 51 -0.56 13.43 -1.49
CA PHE A 51 -0.92 12.69 -2.69
C PHE A 51 -1.01 11.21 -2.36
N GLU A 52 -1.68 10.47 -3.24
CA GLU A 52 -1.83 9.04 -3.09
C GLU A 52 -0.74 8.33 -3.88
N ARG A 53 -0.40 7.13 -3.41
CA ARG A 53 0.57 6.29 -4.10
C ARG A 53 -0.09 5.00 -4.49
N ILE A 54 0.48 4.34 -5.50
CA ILE A 54 0.05 3.02 -5.90
C ILE A 54 1.14 2.04 -5.51
N ALA A 55 0.76 0.97 -4.81
CA ALA A 55 1.71 -0.01 -4.33
C ALA A 55 1.19 -1.41 -4.58
N GLU A 56 2.13 -2.34 -4.77
CA GLU A 56 1.78 -3.74 -4.90
C GLU A 56 1.66 -4.37 -3.51
N GLU A 57 0.88 -5.43 -3.43
CA GLU A 57 0.61 -6.07 -2.15
C GLU A 57 1.88 -6.48 -1.43
N HIS A 58 2.87 -6.98 -2.17
CA HIS A 58 4.11 -7.43 -1.53
C HIS A 58 4.94 -6.29 -0.97
N GLU A 59 4.62 -5.05 -1.33
CA GLU A 59 5.31 -3.88 -0.80
C GLU A 59 4.69 -3.38 0.49
N LEU A 60 3.60 -3.99 0.91
CA LEU A 60 2.84 -3.53 2.08
C LEU A 60 2.91 -4.57 3.19
N ARG A 61 2.94 -4.09 4.42
CA ARG A 61 2.93 -4.94 5.59
C ARG A 61 1.91 -4.44 6.59
N ARG A 62 1.35 -5.36 7.34
CA ARG A 62 0.41 -5.00 8.38
C ARG A 62 1.07 -4.16 9.46
N VAL A 63 0.28 -3.26 10.00
CA VAL A 63 0.70 -2.46 11.14
C VAL A 63 0.15 -3.13 12.40
N ASP A 64 0.94 -3.89 13.07
CA ASP A 64 0.54 -4.45 14.37
C ASP A 64 1.72 -5.11 15.05
#